data_8ad345071f91fe480ae0205de8d2240d
#
_entry.id   8ad345071f91fe480ae0205de8d2240d
#
_cell.length_a   1.000
_cell.length_b   1.000
_cell.length_c   1.000
_cell.angle_alpha   90.00
_cell.angle_beta   90.00
_cell.angle_gamma   90.00
#
_symmetry.space_group_name_H-M   'P 1'
#
loop_
_entity.id
_entity.type
_entity.pdbx_description
1 polymer ?
#
loop_
_entity_poly.entity_id
_entity_poly.type
_entity_poly.pdbx_seq_one_letter_code
_entity_poly.pdbx_strand_id
1 'polypeptide(L)'
;MLSTLIPDARYAWLVAASFLAGVMNAMAGGGSFLSFPAMLAIGVLPIQANATNTVALWPGQLTSVWALRMDLRRDLLAVVASASVLGGISGAAVLLHTRQITFLHLVPWLLLVASLLFGISGPVSRWLRRRSAEPHLARPPAMLPLFCVLFPVCFYIGYFGAGAGFLIMSALALFGVEEMNALNSLKVTAACLSNFCAVVTFIFGGAIVWHYCLVSMVFAGIGGYAGAQYSRKMNPNVLRAVVVSLGCAMAAYFFWRQA
;
A
#
# COMPACT_ATOMS: atom_id res chain seq x y z
N MET A 1 15.35 -8.62 -38.17
CA MET A 1 16.42 -8.74 -37.17
C MET A 1 16.55 -7.53 -36.26
N LEU A 2 15.70 -6.50 -36.40
CA LEU A 2 15.64 -5.31 -35.52
C LEU A 2 14.53 -5.36 -34.49
N SER A 3 13.65 -6.37 -34.54
CA SER A 3 12.53 -6.54 -33.60
C SER A 3 12.89 -7.25 -32.28
N THR A 4 14.09 -7.77 -32.14
CA THR A 4 14.59 -8.48 -30.96
C THR A 4 15.30 -7.58 -29.95
N LEU A 5 15.51 -6.29 -30.28
CA LEU A 5 16.21 -5.32 -29.43
C LEU A 5 15.28 -4.38 -28.66
N ILE A 6 13.97 -4.53 -28.79
CA ILE A 6 12.97 -3.70 -28.09
C ILE A 6 12.38 -4.35 -26.80
N PRO A 7 12.73 -5.58 -26.40
CA PRO A 7 12.37 -6.00 -25.04
C PRO A 7 12.98 -5.07 -23.99
N ASP A 8 14.10 -4.46 -24.28
CA ASP A 8 14.89 -3.69 -23.31
C ASP A 8 14.20 -2.42 -22.80
N ALA A 9 13.46 -1.68 -23.65
CA ALA A 9 12.83 -0.43 -23.22
C ALA A 9 11.67 -0.64 -22.22
N ARG A 10 10.87 -1.70 -22.41
CA ARG A 10 9.76 -2.04 -21.48
C ARG A 10 10.30 -2.51 -20.14
N TYR A 11 11.35 -3.35 -20.16
CA TYR A 11 12.01 -3.81 -18.94
C TYR A 11 12.76 -2.68 -18.25
N ALA A 12 13.48 -1.82 -18.99
CA ALA A 12 14.18 -0.66 -18.44
C ALA A 12 13.19 0.29 -17.74
N TRP A 13 12.03 0.55 -18.34
CA TRP A 13 10.96 1.33 -17.71
C TRP A 13 10.44 0.68 -16.44
N LEU A 14 10.15 -0.62 -16.47
CA LEU A 14 9.67 -1.36 -15.30
C LEU A 14 10.71 -1.38 -14.17
N VAL A 15 11.97 -1.57 -14.49
CA VAL A 15 13.10 -1.55 -13.55
C VAL A 15 13.19 -0.18 -12.86
N ALA A 16 13.22 0.90 -13.64
CA ALA A 16 13.28 2.25 -13.09
C ALA A 16 12.07 2.58 -12.20
N ALA A 17 10.86 2.26 -12.68
CA ALA A 17 9.63 2.47 -11.93
C ALA A 17 9.59 1.63 -10.64
N SER A 18 10.01 0.36 -10.69
CA SER A 18 10.05 -0.53 -9.53
C SER A 18 11.10 -0.10 -8.50
N PHE A 19 12.27 0.32 -8.94
CA PHE A 19 13.30 0.89 -8.06
C PHE A 19 12.77 2.13 -7.32
N LEU A 20 12.21 3.10 -8.07
CA LEU A 20 11.63 4.30 -7.48
C LEU A 20 10.43 3.98 -6.58
N ALA A 21 9.61 2.99 -6.97
CA ALA A 21 8.51 2.52 -6.13
C ALA A 21 9.01 1.94 -4.81
N GLY A 22 10.11 1.19 -4.83
CA GLY A 22 10.78 0.68 -3.64
C GLY A 22 11.26 1.80 -2.74
N VAL A 23 11.97 2.79 -3.31
CA VAL A 23 12.42 4.01 -2.58
C VAL A 23 11.22 4.69 -1.91
N MET A 24 10.16 4.97 -2.68
CA MET A 24 8.96 5.63 -2.17
C MET A 24 8.25 4.80 -1.10
N ASN A 25 8.20 3.48 -1.27
CA ASN A 25 7.55 2.59 -0.31
C ASN A 25 8.27 2.55 1.04
N ALA A 26 9.61 2.54 1.02
CA ALA A 26 10.42 2.59 2.24
C ALA A 26 10.30 3.93 2.98
N MET A 27 10.14 5.02 2.24
CA MET A 27 10.11 6.37 2.81
C MET A 27 8.72 6.81 3.25
N ALA A 28 7.68 6.48 2.49
CA ALA A 28 6.34 7.02 2.68
C ALA A 28 5.20 6.01 2.52
N GLY A 29 5.46 4.81 1.99
CA GLY A 29 4.43 3.80 1.77
C GLY A 29 3.58 4.02 0.51
N GLY A 30 4.10 4.73 -0.51
CA GLY A 30 3.36 5.08 -1.74
C GLY A 30 3.90 4.43 -3.02
N GLY A 31 4.67 3.33 -2.94
CA GLY A 31 5.30 2.71 -4.10
C GLY A 31 4.34 2.31 -5.21
N SER A 32 3.14 1.85 -4.86
CA SER A 32 2.12 1.44 -5.82
C SER A 32 1.66 2.56 -6.77
N PHE A 33 1.80 3.83 -6.40
CA PHE A 33 1.48 4.96 -7.29
C PHE A 33 2.39 5.03 -8.53
N LEU A 34 3.58 4.43 -8.47
CA LEU A 34 4.53 4.35 -9.58
C LEU A 34 4.50 3.00 -10.28
N SER A 35 4.65 1.93 -9.53
CA SER A 35 4.82 0.58 -10.11
C SER A 35 3.55 0.05 -10.78
N PHE A 36 2.35 0.33 -10.23
CA PHE A 36 1.11 -0.11 -10.83
C PHE A 36 0.84 0.53 -12.22
N PRO A 37 0.89 1.89 -12.39
CA PRO A 37 0.77 2.49 -13.70
C PRO A 37 1.88 2.09 -14.68
N ALA A 38 3.09 1.85 -14.18
CA ALA A 38 4.19 1.38 -15.02
C ALA A 38 3.91 -0.01 -15.62
N MET A 39 3.31 -0.92 -14.85
CA MET A 39 2.87 -2.23 -15.34
C MET A 39 1.74 -2.10 -16.38
N LEU A 40 0.80 -1.18 -16.19
CA LEU A 40 -0.24 -0.90 -17.19
C LEU A 40 0.37 -0.36 -18.49
N ALA A 41 1.38 0.52 -18.39
CA ALA A 41 2.04 1.12 -19.55
C ALA A 41 2.79 0.09 -20.42
N ILE A 42 3.28 -1.00 -19.83
CA ILE A 42 3.91 -2.11 -20.58
C ILE A 42 2.90 -3.15 -21.11
N GLY A 43 1.61 -2.92 -20.89
CA GLY A 43 0.53 -3.74 -21.45
C GLY A 43 0.02 -4.86 -20.54
N VAL A 44 0.36 -4.86 -19.25
CA VAL A 44 -0.22 -5.79 -18.28
C VAL A 44 -1.69 -5.43 -18.04
N LEU A 45 -2.57 -6.43 -18.01
CA LEU A 45 -4.00 -6.21 -17.73
C LEU A 45 -4.21 -5.60 -16.32
N PRO A 46 -5.20 -4.74 -16.13
CA PRO A 46 -5.35 -3.96 -14.89
C PRO A 46 -5.35 -4.77 -13.60
N ILE A 47 -6.14 -5.85 -13.54
CA ILE A 47 -6.20 -6.71 -12.35
C ILE A 47 -4.88 -7.45 -12.15
N GLN A 48 -4.27 -7.96 -13.23
CA GLN A 48 -2.97 -8.61 -13.16
C GLN A 48 -1.86 -7.63 -12.74
N ALA A 49 -1.90 -6.39 -13.20
CA ALA A 49 -0.96 -5.34 -12.81
C ALA A 49 -1.05 -5.06 -11.31
N ASN A 50 -2.26 -4.95 -10.76
CA ASN A 50 -2.47 -4.74 -9.32
C ASN A 50 -2.02 -5.95 -8.49
N ALA A 51 -2.40 -7.17 -8.90
CA ALA A 51 -1.98 -8.40 -8.22
C ALA A 51 -0.44 -8.58 -8.25
N THR A 52 0.17 -8.43 -9.42
CA THR A 52 1.63 -8.53 -9.62
C THR A 52 2.39 -7.48 -8.79
N ASN A 53 1.90 -6.25 -8.78
CA ASN A 53 2.46 -5.16 -7.99
C ASN A 53 2.38 -5.44 -6.48
N THR A 54 1.25 -5.96 -6.00
CA THR A 54 1.06 -6.31 -4.58
C THR A 54 2.07 -7.37 -4.16
N VAL A 55 2.25 -8.43 -4.97
CA VAL A 55 3.23 -9.49 -4.70
C VAL A 55 4.66 -8.96 -4.72
N ALA A 56 4.99 -8.10 -5.70
CA ALA A 56 6.34 -7.54 -5.84
C ALA A 56 6.75 -6.63 -4.67
N LEU A 57 5.81 -5.88 -4.11
CA LEU A 57 6.09 -4.94 -3.02
C LEU A 57 5.94 -5.54 -1.61
N TRP A 58 5.25 -6.68 -1.48
CA TRP A 58 4.95 -7.30 -0.18
C TRP A 58 6.19 -7.68 0.65
N PRO A 59 7.30 -8.25 0.09
CA PRO A 59 8.47 -8.61 0.88
C PRO A 59 9.08 -7.43 1.66
N GLY A 60 8.98 -6.21 1.13
CA GLY A 60 9.40 -4.99 1.82
C GLY A 60 8.58 -4.69 3.08
N GLN A 61 7.34 -5.18 3.18
CA GLN A 61 6.51 -5.01 4.38
C GLN A 61 6.91 -5.97 5.50
N LEU A 62 7.39 -7.17 5.18
CA LEU A 62 7.90 -8.12 6.16
C LEU A 62 9.07 -7.54 6.96
N THR A 63 9.99 -6.86 6.29
CA THR A 63 11.13 -6.20 6.95
C THR A 63 10.67 -5.11 7.91
N SER A 64 9.61 -4.38 7.53
CA SER A 64 9.02 -3.34 8.38
C SER A 64 8.33 -3.91 9.61
N VAL A 65 7.60 -5.02 9.47
CA VAL A 65 6.98 -5.75 10.62
C VAL A 65 8.08 -6.23 11.57
N TRP A 66 9.14 -6.83 11.03
CA TRP A 66 10.25 -7.29 11.84
C TRP A 66 10.92 -6.16 12.63
N ALA A 67 11.14 -5.01 12.00
CA ALA A 67 11.75 -3.85 12.64
C ALA A 67 10.91 -3.28 13.80
N LEU A 68 9.58 -3.34 13.69
CA LEU A 68 8.65 -2.74 14.68
C LEU A 68 8.00 -3.77 15.61
N ARG A 69 8.45 -5.04 15.61
CA ARG A 69 7.83 -6.12 16.39
C ARG A 69 7.82 -5.93 17.89
N MET A 70 8.79 -5.16 18.41
CA MET A 70 8.93 -4.92 19.85
C MET A 70 7.89 -3.92 20.39
N ASP A 71 7.36 -3.06 19.52
CA ASP A 71 6.36 -2.05 19.85
C ASP A 71 4.92 -2.57 19.65
N LEU A 72 4.76 -3.87 19.37
CA LEU A 72 3.46 -4.46 19.01
C LEU A 72 2.58 -4.64 20.25
N ARG A 73 1.42 -4.00 20.24
CA ARG A 73 0.37 -4.21 21.25
C ARG A 73 -0.35 -5.54 21.02
N ARG A 74 0.02 -6.54 21.82
CA ARG A 74 -0.50 -7.92 21.70
C ARG A 74 -1.97 -8.05 22.04
N ASP A 75 -2.49 -7.17 22.90
CA ASP A 75 -3.92 -7.10 23.28
C ASP A 75 -4.83 -6.79 22.10
N LEU A 76 -4.36 -6.03 21.10
CA LEU A 76 -5.11 -5.68 19.89
C LEU A 76 -4.83 -6.62 18.71
N LEU A 77 -3.86 -7.52 18.84
CA LEU A 77 -3.40 -8.34 17.72
C LEU A 77 -4.52 -9.22 17.17
N ALA A 78 -5.37 -9.79 18.01
CA ALA A 78 -6.45 -10.67 17.57
C ALA A 78 -7.47 -9.96 16.68
N VAL A 79 -7.91 -8.75 17.07
CA VAL A 79 -8.88 -7.97 16.28
C VAL A 79 -8.23 -7.43 14.99
N VAL A 80 -6.99 -6.98 15.07
CA VAL A 80 -6.24 -6.51 13.89
C VAL A 80 -6.01 -7.65 12.92
N ALA A 81 -5.59 -8.83 13.39
CA ALA A 81 -5.33 -9.99 12.56
C ALA A 81 -6.62 -10.51 11.91
N SER A 82 -7.72 -10.63 12.66
CA SER A 82 -8.99 -11.10 12.10
C SER A 82 -9.54 -10.15 11.03
N ALA A 83 -9.51 -8.83 11.28
CA ALA A 83 -9.92 -7.84 10.30
C ALA A 83 -9.01 -7.88 9.04
N SER A 84 -7.70 -8.04 9.24
CA SER A 84 -6.72 -8.11 8.14
C SER A 84 -6.89 -9.35 7.27
N VAL A 85 -7.07 -10.52 7.89
CA VAL A 85 -7.26 -11.78 7.16
C VAL A 85 -8.57 -11.76 6.38
N LEU A 86 -9.68 -11.47 7.06
CA LEU A 86 -11.00 -11.47 6.42
C LEU A 86 -11.11 -10.37 5.35
N GLY A 87 -10.63 -9.16 5.67
CA GLY A 87 -10.62 -8.05 4.73
C GLY A 87 -9.70 -8.30 3.55
N GLY A 88 -8.47 -8.75 3.79
CA GLY A 88 -7.50 -9.03 2.73
C GLY A 88 -7.97 -10.11 1.74
N ILE A 89 -8.49 -11.22 2.25
CA ILE A 89 -9.05 -12.29 1.40
C ILE A 89 -10.26 -11.80 0.63
N SER A 90 -11.24 -11.20 1.31
CA SER A 90 -12.48 -10.76 0.65
C SER A 90 -12.22 -9.66 -0.38
N GLY A 91 -11.34 -8.70 -0.09
CA GLY A 91 -10.96 -7.65 -1.04
C GLY A 91 -10.28 -8.21 -2.29
N ALA A 92 -9.31 -9.11 -2.11
CA ALA A 92 -8.62 -9.77 -3.22
C ALA A 92 -9.56 -10.67 -4.04
N ALA A 93 -10.44 -11.42 -3.37
CA ALA A 93 -11.43 -12.25 -4.04
C ALA A 93 -12.40 -11.41 -4.89
N VAL A 94 -12.91 -10.30 -4.35
CA VAL A 94 -13.77 -9.38 -5.10
C VAL A 94 -13.03 -8.78 -6.30
N LEU A 95 -11.74 -8.44 -6.16
CA LEU A 95 -10.93 -7.97 -7.29
C LEU A 95 -10.84 -9.02 -8.38
N LEU A 96 -10.56 -10.29 -8.05
CA LEU A 96 -10.47 -11.37 -9.03
C LEU A 96 -11.77 -11.64 -9.78
N HIS A 97 -12.92 -11.40 -9.15
CA HIS A 97 -14.24 -11.51 -9.77
C HIS A 97 -14.69 -10.23 -10.47
N THR A 98 -13.97 -9.13 -10.33
CA THR A 98 -14.26 -7.87 -11.03
C THR A 98 -13.85 -7.99 -12.50
N ARG A 99 -14.67 -7.45 -13.41
CA ARG A 99 -14.30 -7.38 -14.83
C ARG A 99 -13.15 -6.40 -15.03
N GLN A 100 -12.20 -6.73 -15.93
CA GLN A 100 -11.03 -5.86 -16.23
C GLN A 100 -11.43 -4.41 -16.57
N ILE A 101 -12.49 -4.26 -17.37
CA ILE A 101 -12.98 -2.93 -17.79
C ILE A 101 -13.58 -2.15 -16.60
N THR A 102 -14.32 -2.82 -15.74
CA THR A 102 -14.89 -2.21 -14.52
C THR A 102 -13.78 -1.75 -13.58
N PHE A 103 -12.77 -2.61 -13.35
CA PHE A 103 -11.64 -2.23 -12.54
C PHE A 103 -10.87 -1.05 -13.15
N LEU A 104 -10.64 -1.05 -14.46
CA LEU A 104 -9.98 0.06 -15.15
C LEU A 104 -10.71 1.39 -14.94
N HIS A 105 -12.05 1.40 -15.00
CA HIS A 105 -12.86 2.59 -14.71
C HIS A 105 -12.79 3.02 -13.23
N LEU A 106 -12.56 2.09 -12.30
CA LEU A 106 -12.39 2.40 -10.88
C LEU A 106 -11.00 2.95 -10.55
N VAL A 107 -9.97 2.57 -11.33
CA VAL A 107 -8.57 2.96 -11.08
C VAL A 107 -8.37 4.46 -10.84
N PRO A 108 -8.88 5.40 -11.68
CA PRO A 108 -8.66 6.82 -11.45
C PRO A 108 -9.29 7.30 -10.12
N TRP A 109 -10.46 6.79 -9.76
CA TRP A 109 -11.10 7.09 -8.48
C TRP A 109 -10.31 6.54 -7.30
N LEU A 110 -9.82 5.30 -7.39
CA LEU A 110 -9.00 4.67 -6.36
C LEU A 110 -7.69 5.43 -6.17
N LEU A 111 -7.02 5.83 -7.25
CA LEU A 111 -5.80 6.63 -7.21
C LEU A 111 -6.06 8.02 -6.62
N LEU A 112 -7.16 8.67 -6.99
CA LEU A 112 -7.53 9.98 -6.45
C LEU A 112 -7.79 9.90 -4.95
N VAL A 113 -8.62 8.96 -4.51
CA VAL A 113 -8.92 8.74 -3.08
C VAL A 113 -7.64 8.43 -2.31
N ALA A 114 -6.81 7.51 -2.82
CA ALA A 114 -5.54 7.16 -2.19
C ALA A 114 -4.59 8.37 -2.08
N SER A 115 -4.53 9.21 -3.12
CA SER A 115 -3.70 10.43 -3.14
C SER A 115 -4.19 11.46 -2.13
N LEU A 116 -5.50 11.68 -2.06
CA LEU A 116 -6.10 12.59 -1.08
C LEU A 116 -5.85 12.11 0.36
N LEU A 117 -6.10 10.83 0.61
CA LEU A 117 -5.82 10.21 1.92
C LEU A 117 -4.35 10.35 2.32
N PHE A 118 -3.44 10.13 1.36
CA PHE A 118 -2.02 10.31 1.59
C PHE A 118 -1.65 11.77 1.84
N GLY A 119 -2.28 12.70 1.13
CA GLY A 119 -2.10 14.16 1.31
C GLY A 119 -2.48 14.63 2.71
N ILE A 120 -3.62 14.20 3.24
CA ILE A 120 -4.09 14.55 4.58
C ILE A 120 -3.36 13.79 5.70
N SER A 121 -2.57 12.74 5.37
CA SER A 121 -1.87 11.93 6.37
C SER A 121 -0.94 12.73 7.28
N GLY A 122 -0.33 13.82 6.78
CA GLY A 122 0.58 14.66 7.54
C GLY A 122 -0.08 15.52 8.62
N PRO A 123 -1.08 16.31 8.28
CA PRO A 123 -1.86 17.04 9.27
C PRO A 123 -2.44 16.14 10.36
N VAL A 124 -3.00 14.98 9.98
CA VAL A 124 -3.60 14.06 10.94
C VAL A 124 -2.55 13.37 11.80
N SER A 125 -1.42 12.94 11.25
CA SER A 125 -0.32 12.41 12.09
C SER A 125 0.19 13.45 13.10
N ARG A 126 0.24 14.74 12.74
CA ARG A 126 0.60 15.82 13.66
C ARG A 126 -0.46 16.03 14.73
N TRP A 127 -1.73 15.98 14.36
CA TRP A 127 -2.84 16.07 15.30
C TRP A 127 -2.84 14.89 16.28
N LEU A 128 -2.65 13.67 15.79
CA LEU A 128 -2.52 12.46 16.61
C LEU A 128 -1.36 12.58 17.62
N ARG A 129 -0.19 13.05 17.18
CA ARG A 129 0.97 13.28 18.07
C ARG A 129 0.67 14.28 19.17
N ARG A 130 -0.07 15.34 18.88
CA ARG A 130 -0.48 16.33 19.89
C ARG A 130 -1.42 15.71 20.92
N ARG A 131 -2.38 14.91 20.46
CA ARG A 131 -3.35 14.23 21.31
C ARG A 131 -2.70 13.16 22.20
N SER A 132 -1.72 12.42 21.68
CA SER A 132 -0.94 11.43 22.45
C SER A 132 -0.05 12.05 23.55
N ALA A 133 0.14 13.37 23.55
CA ALA A 133 0.89 14.06 24.59
C ALA A 133 0.02 14.42 25.82
N GLU A 134 -1.29 14.30 25.73
CA GLU A 134 -2.21 14.55 26.85
C GLU A 134 -2.52 13.22 27.57
N PRO A 135 -2.37 13.16 28.93
CA PRO A 135 -2.68 11.94 29.67
C PRO A 135 -4.20 11.72 29.69
N HIS A 136 -4.69 10.88 28.80
CA HIS A 136 -6.06 10.42 28.82
C HIS A 136 -6.12 9.06 29.52
N LEU A 137 -7.13 8.86 30.37
CA LEU A 137 -7.43 7.55 30.95
C LEU A 137 -7.78 6.59 29.81
N ALA A 138 -6.82 5.79 29.40
CA ALA A 138 -6.95 4.83 28.30
C ALA A 138 -8.03 3.79 28.69
N ARG A 139 -9.24 3.96 28.17
CA ARG A 139 -10.23 2.87 28.19
C ARG A 139 -9.79 1.82 27.18
N PRO A 140 -9.85 0.52 27.54
CA PRO A 140 -9.57 -0.52 26.58
C PRO A 140 -10.50 -0.36 25.36
N PRO A 141 -9.95 -0.42 24.14
CA PRO A 141 -10.76 -0.24 22.93
C PRO A 141 -11.84 -1.32 22.84
N ALA A 142 -13.04 -0.92 22.47
CA ALA A 142 -14.13 -1.85 22.20
C ALA A 142 -13.76 -2.66 20.93
N MET A 143 -13.56 -3.96 21.09
CA MET A 143 -13.00 -4.83 20.03
C MET A 143 -13.91 -4.92 18.80
N LEU A 144 -15.24 -5.06 19.00
CA LEU A 144 -16.18 -5.21 17.89
C LEU A 144 -16.29 -3.94 17.03
N PRO A 145 -16.48 -2.72 17.58
CA PRO A 145 -16.45 -1.49 16.78
C PRO A 145 -15.10 -1.27 16.07
N LEU A 146 -13.97 -1.60 16.72
CA LEU A 146 -12.64 -1.52 16.08
C LEU A 146 -12.54 -2.46 14.87
N PHE A 147 -13.03 -3.70 15.01
CA PHE A 147 -13.12 -4.65 13.89
C PHE A 147 -13.96 -4.09 12.73
N CYS A 148 -15.15 -3.56 13.03
CA CYS A 148 -16.07 -3.00 12.02
C CYS A 148 -15.44 -1.83 11.23
N VAL A 149 -14.53 -1.06 11.83
CA VAL A 149 -13.82 0.03 11.15
C VAL A 149 -12.58 -0.48 10.42
N LEU A 150 -11.85 -1.42 10.99
CA LEU A 150 -10.64 -1.98 10.35
C LEU A 150 -10.96 -2.88 9.17
N PHE A 151 -12.05 -3.66 9.23
CA PHE A 151 -12.41 -4.60 8.16
C PHE A 151 -12.54 -3.93 6.79
N PRO A 152 -13.32 -2.84 6.59
CA PRO A 152 -13.40 -2.19 5.28
C PRO A 152 -12.07 -1.58 4.82
N VAL A 153 -11.23 -1.13 5.75
CA VAL A 153 -9.87 -0.66 5.41
C VAL A 153 -9.00 -1.82 4.94
N CYS A 154 -9.04 -2.95 5.61
CA CYS A 154 -8.30 -4.16 5.22
C CYS A 154 -8.86 -4.77 3.93
N PHE A 155 -10.18 -4.67 3.70
CA PHE A 155 -10.80 -5.02 2.42
C PHE A 155 -10.25 -4.14 1.29
N TYR A 156 -10.19 -2.82 1.49
CA TYR A 156 -9.58 -1.91 0.52
C TYR A 156 -8.11 -2.27 0.24
N ILE A 157 -7.35 -2.70 1.25
CA ILE A 157 -5.97 -3.17 1.06
C ILE A 157 -5.94 -4.40 0.15
N GLY A 158 -6.79 -5.37 0.37
CA GLY A 158 -6.90 -6.56 -0.47
C GLY A 158 -7.35 -6.26 -1.90
N TYR A 159 -8.21 -5.26 -2.08
CA TYR A 159 -8.74 -4.86 -3.39
C TYR A 159 -7.75 -4.02 -4.20
N PHE A 160 -7.09 -3.01 -3.58
CA PHE A 160 -6.19 -2.08 -4.27
C PHE A 160 -4.95 -1.69 -3.45
N GLY A 161 -5.10 -1.38 -2.18
CA GLY A 161 -4.03 -1.23 -1.20
C GLY A 161 -3.24 0.07 -1.18
N ALA A 162 -3.34 0.93 -2.20
CA ALA A 162 -2.57 2.17 -2.22
C ALA A 162 -3.03 3.15 -1.12
N GLY A 163 -2.09 3.69 -0.33
CA GLY A 163 -2.38 4.73 0.68
C GLY A 163 -3.11 4.27 1.94
N ALA A 164 -3.45 2.99 2.08
CA ALA A 164 -4.29 2.48 3.17
C ALA A 164 -3.65 2.52 4.56
N GLY A 165 -2.33 2.58 4.67
CA GLY A 165 -1.64 2.62 5.96
C GLY A 165 -2.09 3.78 6.85
N PHE A 166 -2.45 4.90 6.24
CA PHE A 166 -2.98 6.04 6.95
C PHE A 166 -4.40 5.78 7.54
N LEU A 167 -5.25 5.10 6.80
CA LEU A 167 -6.59 4.73 7.28
C LEU A 167 -6.52 3.81 8.50
N ILE A 168 -5.60 2.84 8.50
CA ILE A 168 -5.36 1.98 9.66
C ILE A 168 -4.92 2.81 10.86
N MET A 169 -3.95 3.73 10.68
CA MET A 169 -3.49 4.58 11.78
C MET A 169 -4.63 5.43 12.36
N SER A 170 -5.44 6.04 11.48
CA SER A 170 -6.57 6.86 11.89
C SER A 170 -7.62 6.04 12.65
N ALA A 171 -7.93 4.84 12.15
CA ALA A 171 -8.85 3.93 12.81
C ALA A 171 -8.35 3.56 14.21
N LEU A 172 -7.11 3.09 14.34
CA LEU A 172 -6.54 2.71 15.63
C LEU A 172 -6.51 3.88 16.63
N ALA A 173 -6.16 5.08 16.16
CA ALA A 173 -6.11 6.26 17.00
C ALA A 173 -7.50 6.72 17.49
N LEU A 174 -8.54 6.59 16.65
CA LEU A 174 -9.93 6.87 17.07
C LEU A 174 -10.38 5.94 18.19
N PHE A 175 -9.83 4.73 18.27
CA PHE A 175 -10.13 3.75 19.31
C PHE A 175 -9.14 3.77 20.48
N GLY A 176 -8.37 4.87 20.64
CA GLY A 176 -7.58 5.12 21.84
C GLY A 176 -6.18 4.48 21.83
N VAL A 177 -5.66 4.09 20.66
CA VAL A 177 -4.23 3.76 20.54
C VAL A 177 -3.47 5.07 20.38
N GLU A 178 -2.84 5.55 21.45
CA GLU A 178 -2.22 6.88 21.51
C GLU A 178 -0.72 6.82 21.21
N GLU A 179 -0.06 5.72 21.59
CA GLU A 179 1.38 5.58 21.44
C GLU A 179 1.75 5.43 19.96
N MET A 180 2.60 6.34 19.45
CA MET A 180 2.96 6.42 18.03
C MET A 180 3.69 5.16 17.53
N ASN A 181 4.54 4.55 18.38
CA ASN A 181 5.25 3.33 18.03
C ASN A 181 4.28 2.15 17.90
N ALA A 182 3.35 2.03 18.85
CA ALA A 182 2.29 1.02 18.79
C ALA A 182 1.38 1.22 17.57
N LEU A 183 0.98 2.46 17.26
CA LEU A 183 0.22 2.79 16.05
C LEU A 183 0.96 2.36 14.77
N ASN A 184 2.24 2.67 14.68
CA ASN A 184 3.05 2.28 13.52
C ASN A 184 3.22 0.77 13.42
N SER A 185 3.48 0.09 14.52
CA SER A 185 3.63 -1.36 14.57
C SER A 185 2.33 -2.07 14.15
N LEU A 186 1.19 -1.70 14.73
CA LEU A 186 -0.12 -2.26 14.37
C LEU A 186 -0.50 -1.96 12.92
N LYS A 187 -0.25 -0.72 12.44
CA LYS A 187 -0.48 -0.34 11.04
C LYS A 187 0.29 -1.24 10.07
N VAL A 188 1.59 -1.41 10.31
CA VAL A 188 2.45 -2.19 9.41
C VAL A 188 2.07 -3.68 9.47
N THR A 189 1.73 -4.18 10.66
CA THR A 189 1.27 -5.56 10.84
C THR A 189 -0.06 -5.80 10.13
N ALA A 190 -1.03 -4.90 10.28
CA ALA A 190 -2.33 -5.01 9.60
C ALA A 190 -2.16 -4.97 8.06
N ALA A 191 -1.38 -4.02 7.55
CA ALA A 191 -1.12 -3.90 6.12
C ALA A 191 -0.38 -5.12 5.55
N CYS A 192 0.65 -5.61 6.26
CA CYS A 192 1.42 -6.78 5.85
C CYS A 192 0.55 -8.04 5.81
N LEU A 193 -0.28 -8.25 6.83
CA LEU A 193 -1.15 -9.43 6.92
C LEU A 193 -2.28 -9.38 5.89
N SER A 194 -2.91 -8.22 5.67
CA SER A 194 -3.93 -8.04 4.63
C SER A 194 -3.34 -8.30 3.23
N ASN A 195 -2.15 -7.73 2.95
CA ASN A 195 -1.46 -7.97 1.68
C ASN A 195 -0.98 -9.42 1.55
N PHE A 196 -0.55 -10.08 2.64
CA PHE A 196 -0.22 -11.50 2.60
C PHE A 196 -1.41 -12.35 2.14
N CYS A 197 -2.57 -12.10 2.74
CA CYS A 197 -3.80 -12.80 2.37
C CYS A 197 -4.19 -12.51 0.91
N ALA A 198 -4.03 -11.26 0.46
CA ALA A 198 -4.24 -10.90 -0.93
C ALA A 198 -3.24 -11.59 -1.87
N VAL A 199 -1.96 -11.63 -1.52
CA VAL A 199 -0.90 -12.36 -2.27
C VAL A 199 -1.27 -13.83 -2.45
N VAL A 200 -1.64 -14.50 -1.35
CA VAL A 200 -2.07 -15.91 -1.39
C VAL A 200 -3.28 -16.07 -2.32
N THR A 201 -4.29 -15.21 -2.17
CA THR A 201 -5.49 -15.22 -3.02
C THR A 201 -5.15 -15.01 -4.50
N PHE A 202 -4.25 -14.08 -4.83
CA PHE A 202 -3.82 -13.81 -6.20
C PHE A 202 -2.98 -14.92 -6.81
N ILE A 203 -2.16 -15.62 -6.01
CA ILE A 203 -1.41 -16.81 -6.44
C ILE A 203 -2.38 -17.91 -6.85
N PHE A 204 -3.34 -18.24 -5.99
CA PHE A 204 -4.35 -19.26 -6.29
C PHE A 204 -5.27 -18.86 -7.45
N GLY A 205 -5.55 -17.56 -7.60
CA GLY A 205 -6.33 -17.01 -8.71
C GLY A 205 -5.59 -16.92 -10.04
N GLY A 206 -4.28 -17.24 -10.08
CA GLY A 206 -3.48 -17.19 -11.31
C GLY A 206 -3.33 -15.78 -11.90
N ALA A 207 -3.50 -14.74 -11.08
CA ALA A 207 -3.53 -13.35 -11.55
C ALA A 207 -2.14 -12.71 -11.67
N ILE A 208 -1.07 -13.42 -11.39
CA ILE A 208 0.29 -12.89 -11.30
C ILE A 208 1.05 -13.10 -12.60
N VAL A 209 1.66 -12.05 -13.11
CA VAL A 209 2.59 -12.10 -14.24
C VAL A 209 4.01 -12.25 -13.69
N TRP A 210 4.43 -13.50 -13.47
CA TRP A 210 5.62 -13.83 -12.69
C TRP A 210 6.93 -13.20 -13.18
N HIS A 211 7.15 -13.11 -14.48
CA HIS A 211 8.40 -12.51 -15.02
C HIS A 211 8.51 -11.01 -14.68
N TYR A 212 7.39 -10.26 -14.72
CA TYR A 212 7.37 -8.86 -14.30
C TYR A 212 7.38 -8.74 -12.77
N CYS A 213 6.74 -9.69 -12.06
CA CYS A 213 6.74 -9.74 -10.61
C CYS A 213 8.16 -9.87 -10.04
N LEU A 214 8.92 -10.84 -10.52
CA LEU A 214 10.29 -11.10 -10.04
C LEU A 214 11.23 -9.92 -10.31
N VAL A 215 11.17 -9.35 -11.52
CA VAL A 215 11.95 -8.15 -11.86
C VAL A 215 11.59 -7.00 -10.92
N SER A 216 10.29 -6.72 -10.77
CA SER A 216 9.82 -5.64 -9.90
C SER A 216 10.18 -5.87 -8.43
N MET A 217 10.11 -7.11 -7.95
CA MET A 217 10.46 -7.48 -6.57
C MET A 217 11.94 -7.20 -6.26
N VAL A 218 12.84 -7.61 -7.15
CA VAL A 218 14.28 -7.38 -6.98
C VAL A 218 14.59 -5.89 -6.96
N PHE A 219 14.13 -5.15 -7.96
CA PHE A 219 14.44 -3.72 -8.06
C PHE A 219 13.71 -2.87 -7.03
N ALA A 220 12.49 -3.24 -6.63
CA ALA A 220 11.81 -2.60 -5.50
C ALA A 220 12.54 -2.90 -4.18
N GLY A 221 13.09 -4.09 -4.00
CA GLY A 221 13.93 -4.43 -2.85
C GLY A 221 15.20 -3.56 -2.77
N ILE A 222 15.92 -3.45 -3.89
CA ILE A 222 17.12 -2.58 -3.99
C ILE A 222 16.76 -1.11 -3.73
N GLY A 223 15.68 -0.64 -4.36
CA GLY A 223 15.17 0.71 -4.17
C GLY A 223 14.73 0.96 -2.73
N GLY A 224 14.07 -0.02 -2.11
CA GLY A 224 13.66 0.03 -0.72
C GLY A 224 14.82 0.17 0.26
N TYR A 225 15.89 -0.59 0.03
CA TYR A 225 17.12 -0.48 0.81
C TYR A 225 17.77 0.90 0.66
N ALA A 226 17.93 1.38 -0.58
CA ALA A 226 18.44 2.72 -0.85
C ALA A 226 17.57 3.81 -0.22
N GLY A 227 16.24 3.72 -0.38
CA GLY A 227 15.29 4.65 0.21
C GLY A 227 15.36 4.70 1.73
N ALA A 228 15.51 3.55 2.39
CA ALA A 228 15.64 3.48 3.84
C ALA A 228 16.90 4.22 4.34
N GLN A 229 18.03 4.10 3.63
CA GLN A 229 19.26 4.83 3.97
C GLN A 229 19.12 6.35 3.78
N TYR A 230 18.48 6.77 2.70
CA TYR A 230 18.31 8.19 2.38
C TYR A 230 17.13 8.85 3.12
N SER A 231 16.19 8.07 3.65
CA SER A 231 14.97 8.58 4.31
C SER A 231 15.25 9.55 5.46
N ARG A 232 16.36 9.35 6.17
CA ARG A 232 16.78 10.21 7.29
C ARG A 232 17.19 11.62 6.85
N LYS A 233 17.52 11.82 5.57
CA LYS A 233 18.01 13.09 5.00
C LYS A 233 16.93 13.86 4.26
N MET A 234 15.80 13.25 3.93
CA MET A 234 14.75 13.88 3.13
C MET A 234 13.63 14.45 3.99
N ASN A 235 13.11 15.60 3.54
CA ASN A 235 11.96 16.22 4.18
C ASN A 235 10.68 15.42 3.88
N PRO A 236 9.98 14.89 4.91
CA PRO A 236 8.77 14.08 4.72
C PRO A 236 7.66 14.81 3.96
N ASN A 237 7.61 16.15 4.04
CA ASN A 237 6.60 16.95 3.34
C ASN A 237 6.85 16.99 1.82
N VAL A 238 8.12 17.07 1.40
CA VAL A 238 8.49 17.01 -0.03
C VAL A 238 8.12 15.65 -0.60
N LEU A 239 8.48 14.58 0.09
CA LEU A 239 8.15 13.23 -0.34
C LEU A 239 6.63 13.02 -0.47
N ARG A 240 5.86 13.51 0.51
CA ARG A 240 4.40 13.44 0.46
C ARG A 240 3.86 14.23 -0.73
N ALA A 241 4.36 15.45 -0.96
CA ALA A 241 3.94 16.26 -2.11
C ALA A 241 4.21 15.53 -3.43
N VAL A 242 5.38 14.90 -3.59
CA VAL A 242 5.71 14.10 -4.78
C VAL A 242 4.74 12.94 -4.98
N VAL A 243 4.45 12.16 -3.91
CA VAL A 243 3.50 11.03 -3.99
C VAL A 243 2.10 11.49 -4.38
N VAL A 244 1.62 12.56 -3.74
CA VAL A 244 0.29 13.13 -4.03
C VAL A 244 0.20 13.67 -5.44
N SER A 245 1.21 14.46 -5.88
CA SER A 245 1.25 15.01 -7.23
C SER A 245 1.26 13.90 -8.29
N LEU A 246 2.04 12.86 -8.06
CA LEU A 246 2.12 11.72 -8.97
C LEU A 246 0.79 10.96 -9.03
N GLY A 247 0.18 10.69 -7.88
CA GLY A 247 -1.11 9.99 -7.82
C GLY A 247 -2.23 10.80 -8.45
N CYS A 248 -2.29 12.12 -8.23
CA CYS A 248 -3.24 13.02 -8.90
C CYS A 248 -2.99 13.11 -10.41
N ALA A 249 -1.74 13.20 -10.85
CA ALA A 249 -1.39 13.20 -12.26
C ALA A 249 -1.80 11.90 -12.95
N MET A 250 -1.57 10.73 -12.30
CA MET A 250 -2.01 9.44 -12.79
C MET A 250 -3.53 9.32 -12.83
N ALA A 251 -4.24 9.79 -11.80
CA ALA A 251 -5.70 9.81 -11.81
C ALA A 251 -6.23 10.66 -12.98
N ALA A 252 -5.70 11.87 -13.17
CA ALA A 252 -6.05 12.75 -14.27
C ALA A 252 -5.77 12.12 -15.65
N TYR A 253 -4.60 11.46 -15.81
CA TYR A 253 -4.24 10.75 -17.02
C TYR A 253 -5.24 9.62 -17.33
N PHE A 254 -5.65 8.83 -16.34
CA PHE A 254 -6.61 7.75 -16.54
C PHE A 254 -8.03 8.28 -16.82
N PHE A 255 -8.45 9.39 -16.18
CA PHE A 255 -9.72 10.04 -16.54
C PHE A 255 -9.72 10.52 -17.97
N TRP A 256 -8.65 11.19 -18.42
CA TRP A 256 -8.54 11.67 -19.80
C TRP A 256 -8.54 10.54 -20.82
N ARG A 257 -7.89 9.41 -20.51
CA ARG A 257 -7.82 8.26 -21.42
C ARG A 257 -9.14 7.49 -21.51
N GLN A 258 -10.02 7.65 -20.54
CA GLN A 258 -11.34 6.99 -20.49
C GLN A 258 -12.48 7.86 -21.02
N ALA A 259 -12.27 9.18 -21.13
CA ALA A 259 -13.16 10.13 -21.77
C ALA A 259 -13.05 10.02 -23.30
#